data_e0a0b8eca08a3c2e0f931384b543c683
#
_entry.id   e0a0b8eca08a3c2e0f931384b543c683
#
_cell.length_a   1.000
_cell.length_b   1.000
_cell.length_c   1.000
_cell.angle_alpha   90.00
_cell.angle_beta   90.00
_cell.angle_gamma   90.00
#
_symmetry.space_group_name_H-M   'P 1'
#
loop_
_entity.id
_entity.type
_entity.pdbx_description
1 polymer ?
#
loop_
_entity_poly.entity_id
_entity_poly.type
_entity_poly.pdbx_seq_one_letter_code
_entity_poly.pdbx_strand_id
1 'polypeptide(L)'
;MLSYRKLAMCVLGRPLNTGGGIDSPRPASQRAAAFALTAAMLTTLAAPAFAGTWYIEDGDITVKAGETEGTNKVSQGANQEVEDTDTIIKNREDTASSNTVTIDAGSDKVEVTLKDVNIDTSSRNKAAVSVTGSGNTTIKLDGDNHLTGGNGIYSNSSGSLTISGDENDSLTAQGGDSRNGIYSVSGDVTISGGTVTATGGNSTGSYGSGGDGIHSGSLTISGGTVTATGGGSTGSNGLGGRGICSDSGGVTISGGSTVTANGGNGSHGGSGISSSSGVTVSDGTVTANGGNGISSSSGVTVSDGTVTAN
;
A
#
# COMPACT_ATOMS: atom_id res chain seq x y z
N MET A 1 -7.86 32.07 -20.10
CA MET A 1 -7.84 32.32 -18.63
C MET A 1 -8.19 33.77 -18.34
N LEU A 2 -9.37 34.03 -17.81
CA LEU A 2 -9.69 35.35 -17.27
C LEU A 2 -8.96 35.50 -15.93
N SER A 3 -8.11 36.54 -15.84
CA SER A 3 -7.33 36.83 -14.64
C SER A 3 -8.26 36.99 -13.43
N TYR A 4 -7.97 36.35 -12.33
CA TYR A 4 -8.69 36.43 -11.04
C TYR A 4 -8.96 37.87 -10.57
N ARG A 5 -8.11 38.81 -10.94
CA ARG A 5 -8.32 40.27 -10.67
C ARG A 5 -9.58 40.81 -11.34
N LYS A 6 -9.97 40.31 -12.53
CA LYS A 6 -11.19 40.80 -13.20
C LYS A 6 -12.46 40.26 -12.57
N LEU A 7 -12.41 39.01 -12.04
CA LEU A 7 -13.57 38.43 -11.37
C LEU A 7 -13.88 39.10 -10.02
N ALA A 8 -12.82 39.38 -9.22
CA ALA A 8 -12.97 40.10 -7.96
C ALA A 8 -13.55 41.52 -8.15
N MET A 9 -13.20 42.20 -9.23
CA MET A 9 -13.74 43.54 -9.54
C MET A 9 -15.20 43.52 -10.02
N CYS A 10 -15.68 42.45 -10.62
CA CYS A 10 -17.10 42.32 -10.98
C CYS A 10 -18.00 42.04 -9.78
N VAL A 11 -17.48 41.33 -8.74
CA VAL A 11 -18.26 40.96 -7.54
C VAL A 11 -18.31 42.10 -6.51
N LEU A 12 -17.24 42.89 -6.39
CA LEU A 12 -17.14 43.96 -5.39
C LEU A 12 -17.73 45.31 -5.83
N GLY A 13 -18.31 45.40 -7.02
CA GLY A 13 -18.89 46.64 -7.56
C GLY A 13 -17.86 47.75 -7.71
N ARG A 14 -17.84 48.46 -8.83
CA ARG A 14 -17.04 49.65 -9.00
C ARG A 14 -17.34 50.67 -7.88
N PRO A 15 -16.37 51.30 -7.27
CA PRO A 15 -16.66 52.47 -6.43
C PRO A 15 -17.31 53.51 -7.30
N LEU A 16 -18.56 53.84 -7.02
CA LEU A 16 -19.24 54.99 -7.60
C LEU A 16 -18.52 56.22 -7.11
N ASN A 17 -17.83 56.91 -8.01
CA ASN A 17 -17.21 58.18 -7.76
C ASN A 17 -18.34 59.23 -7.77
N THR A 18 -19.00 59.43 -6.63
CA THR A 18 -19.90 60.57 -6.40
C THR A 18 -19.15 61.57 -5.58
N GLY A 19 -18.72 62.63 -6.25
CA GLY A 19 -18.22 63.83 -5.59
C GLY A 19 -19.32 64.35 -4.66
N GLY A 20 -18.95 64.59 -3.40
CA GLY A 20 -19.78 65.37 -2.47
C GLY A 20 -20.36 64.56 -1.31
N GLY A 21 -19.72 64.65 -0.17
CA GLY A 21 -20.34 64.75 1.15
C GLY A 21 -20.91 63.53 1.80
N ILE A 22 -20.29 63.21 2.93
CA ILE A 22 -20.80 62.46 4.07
C ILE A 22 -20.81 60.93 3.92
N ASP A 23 -19.85 60.31 4.61
CA ASP A 23 -19.80 58.87 4.95
C ASP A 23 -21.09 58.40 5.65
N SER A 24 -22.03 57.84 4.90
CA SER A 24 -23.07 57.05 5.52
C SER A 24 -22.59 55.62 5.58
N PRO A 25 -22.46 54.98 6.77
CA PRO A 25 -22.06 53.58 6.88
C PRO A 25 -23.11 52.72 6.19
N ARG A 26 -22.67 51.86 5.28
CA ARG A 26 -23.55 50.88 4.63
C ARG A 26 -24.38 50.11 5.69
N PRO A 27 -25.68 49.90 5.47
CA PRO A 27 -26.52 49.18 6.41
C PRO A 27 -25.89 47.82 6.77
N ALA A 28 -26.05 47.41 8.01
CA ALA A 28 -25.48 46.13 8.54
C ALA A 28 -25.90 44.91 7.71
N SER A 29 -27.10 44.95 7.11
CA SER A 29 -27.60 43.95 6.20
C SER A 29 -26.77 43.73 4.93
N GLN A 30 -26.22 44.84 4.36
CA GLN A 30 -25.38 44.74 3.17
C GLN A 30 -23.96 44.24 3.50
N ARG A 31 -23.47 44.50 4.72
CA ARG A 31 -22.20 43.93 5.20
C ARG A 31 -22.34 42.45 5.49
N ALA A 32 -23.45 42.03 6.11
CA ALA A 32 -23.74 40.60 6.35
C ALA A 32 -23.91 39.84 5.06
N ALA A 33 -24.59 40.39 4.04
CA ALA A 33 -24.72 39.75 2.74
C ALA A 33 -23.36 39.59 2.00
N ALA A 34 -22.48 40.60 2.07
CA ALA A 34 -21.16 40.52 1.48
C ALA A 34 -20.28 39.46 2.18
N PHE A 35 -20.34 39.37 3.51
CA PHE A 35 -19.62 38.35 4.27
C PHE A 35 -20.17 36.95 4.01
N ALA A 36 -21.51 36.79 3.94
CA ALA A 36 -22.15 35.51 3.62
C ALA A 36 -21.81 35.02 2.20
N LEU A 37 -21.75 35.97 1.22
CA LEU A 37 -21.39 35.61 -0.15
C LEU A 37 -19.91 35.26 -0.26
N THR A 38 -19.02 35.93 0.46
CA THR A 38 -17.58 35.61 0.48
C THR A 38 -17.31 34.29 1.20
N ALA A 39 -18.01 34.00 2.29
CA ALA A 39 -17.95 32.74 3.00
C ALA A 39 -18.50 31.59 2.12
N ALA A 40 -19.65 31.81 1.45
CA ALA A 40 -20.21 30.82 0.54
C ALA A 40 -19.31 30.55 -0.68
N MET A 41 -18.61 31.57 -1.21
CA MET A 41 -17.65 31.38 -2.29
C MET A 41 -16.36 30.69 -1.82
N LEU A 42 -15.93 30.88 -0.58
CA LEU A 42 -14.77 30.19 -0.03
C LEU A 42 -15.07 28.70 0.25
N THR A 43 -16.31 28.36 0.58
CA THR A 43 -16.73 26.95 0.77
C THR A 43 -17.00 26.22 -0.55
N THR A 44 -17.20 26.93 -1.66
CA THR A 44 -17.45 26.33 -2.98
C THR A 44 -16.19 26.21 -3.86
N LEU A 45 -15.03 26.68 -3.37
CA LEU A 45 -13.74 26.55 -4.06
C LEU A 45 -12.93 25.32 -3.62
N ALA A 46 -13.51 24.40 -2.85
CA ALA A 46 -13.02 23.03 -2.86
C ALA A 46 -13.18 22.54 -4.31
N ALA A 47 -12.09 22.39 -5.04
CA ALA A 47 -12.14 21.72 -6.33
C ALA A 47 -12.88 20.41 -6.10
N PRO A 48 -13.85 20.03 -6.98
CA PRO A 48 -14.48 18.74 -6.84
C PRO A 48 -13.34 17.72 -6.82
N ALA A 49 -13.29 16.92 -5.75
CA ALA A 49 -12.36 15.81 -5.68
C ALA A 49 -12.76 14.86 -6.81
N PHE A 50 -11.82 14.53 -7.69
CA PHE A 50 -12.05 13.66 -8.84
C PHE A 50 -11.58 12.25 -8.46
N ALA A 51 -12.30 11.23 -8.91
CA ALA A 51 -11.75 9.89 -8.99
C ALA A 51 -10.66 9.89 -10.08
N GLY A 52 -9.40 9.81 -9.66
CA GLY A 52 -8.25 9.95 -10.54
C GLY A 52 -7.70 8.61 -11.02
N THR A 53 -7.40 8.53 -12.32
CA THR A 53 -6.57 7.44 -12.84
C THR A 53 -5.16 7.96 -13.09
N TRP A 54 -4.18 7.34 -12.43
CA TRP A 54 -2.77 7.72 -12.44
C TRP A 54 -1.96 6.66 -13.17
N TYR A 55 -1.28 7.06 -14.21
CA TYR A 55 -0.49 6.13 -15.01
C TYR A 55 0.95 6.11 -14.53
N ILE A 56 1.42 4.92 -14.13
CA ILE A 56 2.75 4.78 -13.53
C ILE A 56 3.89 5.17 -14.49
N GLU A 57 3.66 5.15 -15.79
CA GLU A 57 4.66 5.57 -16.80
C GLU A 57 4.94 7.07 -16.74
N ASP A 58 4.03 7.89 -16.23
CA ASP A 58 4.18 9.35 -16.20
C ASP A 58 5.15 9.84 -15.10
N GLY A 59 5.65 8.95 -14.26
CA GLY A 59 6.62 9.24 -13.18
C GLY A 59 6.28 8.58 -11.86
N ASP A 60 7.20 8.73 -10.89
CA ASP A 60 6.97 8.27 -9.53
C ASP A 60 5.68 8.91 -8.96
N ILE A 61 4.85 8.11 -8.28
CA ILE A 61 3.58 8.54 -7.69
C ILE A 61 3.73 8.60 -6.17
N THR A 62 3.26 9.68 -5.57
CA THR A 62 3.11 9.80 -4.11
C THR A 62 1.65 10.02 -3.77
N VAL A 63 1.12 9.18 -2.90
CA VAL A 63 -0.26 9.25 -2.39
C VAL A 63 -0.20 9.54 -0.89
N LYS A 64 -0.88 10.58 -0.44
CA LYS A 64 -1.04 10.93 0.98
C LYS A 64 -2.51 10.90 1.36
N ALA A 65 -2.81 10.84 2.65
CA ALA A 65 -4.16 11.10 3.14
C ALA A 65 -4.62 12.50 2.74
N GLY A 66 -5.85 12.63 2.27
CA GLY A 66 -6.49 13.90 1.92
C GLY A 66 -6.94 14.69 3.15
N GLU A 67 -7.46 15.90 2.93
CA GLU A 67 -8.02 16.72 4.02
C GLU A 67 -9.41 16.25 4.46
N THR A 68 -10.11 15.56 3.59
CA THR A 68 -11.42 14.97 3.85
C THR A 68 -11.25 13.47 4.06
N GLU A 69 -11.89 12.92 5.09
CA GLU A 69 -11.87 11.48 5.33
C GLU A 69 -12.33 10.71 4.07
N GLY A 70 -11.54 9.71 3.69
CA GLY A 70 -11.78 8.88 2.50
C GLY A 70 -11.26 9.48 1.19
N THR A 71 -10.57 10.63 1.23
CA THR A 71 -9.88 11.19 0.07
C THR A 71 -8.37 11.03 0.20
N ASN A 72 -7.68 11.11 -0.93
CA ASN A 72 -6.23 11.13 -1.00
C ASN A 72 -5.73 12.44 -1.63
N LYS A 73 -4.47 12.77 -1.41
CA LYS A 73 -3.70 13.77 -2.16
C LYS A 73 -2.64 13.06 -2.97
N VAL A 74 -2.72 13.19 -4.28
CA VAL A 74 -1.82 12.50 -5.20
C VAL A 74 -0.87 13.50 -5.86
N SER A 75 0.41 13.13 -5.91
CA SER A 75 1.45 13.88 -6.60
C SER A 75 2.13 12.99 -7.64
N GLN A 76 2.24 13.50 -8.88
CA GLN A 76 2.96 12.87 -9.98
C GLN A 76 3.43 13.93 -10.97
N GLY A 77 4.72 14.02 -11.23
CA GLY A 77 5.28 14.99 -12.16
C GLY A 77 4.95 16.43 -11.78
N ALA A 78 4.25 17.16 -12.67
CA ALA A 78 3.80 18.53 -12.44
C ALA A 78 2.53 18.64 -11.57
N ASN A 79 1.79 17.56 -11.39
CA ASN A 79 0.63 17.48 -10.50
C ASN A 79 1.11 17.33 -9.07
N GLN A 80 0.73 18.25 -8.19
CA GLN A 80 1.17 18.24 -6.80
C GLN A 80 -0.05 18.33 -5.87
N GLU A 81 -0.17 17.34 -4.99
CA GLU A 81 -1.20 17.28 -3.96
C GLU A 81 -2.64 17.47 -4.51
N VAL A 82 -2.94 16.81 -5.62
CA VAL A 82 -4.28 16.83 -6.23
C VAL A 82 -5.21 15.96 -5.38
N GLU A 83 -6.32 16.56 -4.92
CA GLU A 83 -7.36 15.82 -4.18
C GLU A 83 -8.02 14.77 -5.08
N ASP A 84 -8.13 13.55 -4.58
CA ASP A 84 -8.62 12.39 -5.29
C ASP A 84 -9.52 11.55 -4.37
N THR A 85 -10.72 11.22 -4.83
CA THR A 85 -11.71 10.44 -4.05
C THR A 85 -11.62 8.94 -4.28
N ASP A 86 -10.97 8.52 -5.36
CA ASP A 86 -10.82 7.10 -5.72
C ASP A 86 -9.53 6.94 -6.53
N THR A 87 -8.42 6.77 -5.82
CA THR A 87 -7.08 6.75 -6.43
C THR A 87 -6.83 5.41 -7.10
N ILE A 88 -6.86 5.41 -8.43
CA ILE A 88 -6.56 4.24 -9.25
C ILE A 88 -5.20 4.43 -9.92
N ILE A 89 -4.26 3.53 -9.65
CA ILE A 89 -2.94 3.47 -10.30
C ILE A 89 -2.94 2.32 -11.29
N LYS A 90 -2.48 2.55 -12.50
CA LYS A 90 -2.43 1.53 -13.56
C LYS A 90 -1.31 1.77 -14.57
N ASN A 91 -1.04 0.77 -15.40
CA ASN A 91 -0.23 0.93 -16.61
C ASN A 91 -1.11 1.28 -17.82
N ARG A 92 -0.52 1.97 -18.81
CA ARG A 92 -1.12 2.14 -20.15
C ARG A 92 -0.80 0.98 -21.06
N GLU A 93 0.37 0.41 -20.89
CA GLU A 93 0.92 -0.67 -21.70
C GLU A 93 1.36 -1.83 -20.78
N ASP A 94 1.45 -3.03 -21.32
CA ASP A 94 1.85 -4.23 -20.57
C ASP A 94 3.35 -4.26 -20.20
N THR A 95 4.09 -3.19 -20.49
CA THR A 95 5.52 -3.10 -20.17
C THR A 95 5.73 -2.59 -18.75
N ALA A 96 6.67 -3.20 -18.06
CA ALA A 96 6.98 -2.80 -16.69
C ALA A 96 7.55 -1.37 -16.62
N SER A 97 6.99 -0.54 -15.74
CA SER A 97 7.52 0.78 -15.42
C SER A 97 8.60 0.68 -14.35
N SER A 98 9.66 1.49 -14.46
CA SER A 98 10.67 1.63 -13.41
C SER A 98 10.33 2.67 -12.35
N ASN A 99 9.19 3.35 -12.46
CA ASN A 99 8.72 4.32 -11.50
C ASN A 99 8.12 3.62 -10.26
N THR A 100 8.08 4.35 -9.14
CA THR A 100 7.67 3.82 -7.84
C THR A 100 6.36 4.44 -7.38
N VAL A 101 5.64 3.71 -6.53
CA VAL A 101 4.51 4.24 -5.76
C VAL A 101 4.94 4.41 -4.30
N THR A 102 4.72 5.60 -3.74
CA THR A 102 4.89 5.87 -2.32
C THR A 102 3.54 6.23 -1.72
N ILE A 103 3.12 5.49 -0.70
CA ILE A 103 1.89 5.74 0.05
C ILE A 103 2.30 6.25 1.44
N ASP A 104 1.98 7.50 1.74
CA ASP A 104 2.24 8.12 3.04
C ASP A 104 0.92 8.35 3.77
N ALA A 105 0.56 7.41 4.62
CA ALA A 105 -0.67 7.49 5.38
C ALA A 105 -0.63 8.57 6.49
N GLY A 106 0.55 9.13 6.81
CA GLY A 106 0.66 10.09 7.91
C GLY A 106 0.17 9.44 9.21
N SER A 107 -0.91 9.97 9.79
CA SER A 107 -1.64 9.39 10.92
C SER A 107 -3.04 8.86 10.54
N ASP A 108 -3.44 9.00 9.27
CA ASP A 108 -4.78 8.74 8.78
C ASP A 108 -4.84 7.44 7.94
N LYS A 109 -6.00 7.18 7.35
CA LYS A 109 -6.20 6.06 6.45
C LYS A 109 -5.96 6.48 5.00
N VAL A 110 -5.20 5.67 4.25
CA VAL A 110 -5.07 5.81 2.79
C VAL A 110 -5.54 4.53 2.11
N GLU A 111 -6.30 4.69 1.04
CA GLU A 111 -6.77 3.59 0.21
C GLU A 111 -6.39 3.84 -1.25
N VAL A 112 -5.77 2.85 -1.90
CA VAL A 112 -5.30 2.94 -3.28
C VAL A 112 -5.69 1.67 -4.01
N THR A 113 -6.23 1.81 -5.23
CA THR A 113 -6.48 0.68 -6.13
C THR A 113 -5.31 0.52 -7.11
N LEU A 114 -4.71 -0.66 -7.14
CA LEU A 114 -3.76 -1.07 -8.18
C LEU A 114 -4.54 -1.85 -9.23
N LYS A 115 -4.57 -1.32 -10.46
CA LYS A 115 -5.30 -1.93 -11.56
C LYS A 115 -4.37 -2.30 -12.71
N ASP A 116 -4.16 -3.60 -12.91
CA ASP A 116 -3.25 -4.11 -13.96
C ASP A 116 -1.88 -3.42 -13.92
N VAL A 117 -1.31 -3.27 -12.70
CA VAL A 117 -0.05 -2.54 -12.48
C VAL A 117 1.14 -3.47 -12.73
N ASN A 118 2.10 -3.01 -13.53
CA ASN A 118 3.36 -3.68 -13.76
C ASN A 118 4.53 -2.73 -13.48
N ILE A 119 5.24 -2.97 -12.37
CA ILE A 119 6.37 -2.17 -11.91
C ILE A 119 7.60 -3.07 -11.74
N ASP A 120 8.74 -2.67 -12.31
CA ASP A 120 10.05 -3.27 -12.06
C ASP A 120 11.09 -2.19 -11.74
N THR A 121 11.39 -2.05 -10.46
CA THR A 121 12.39 -1.10 -9.93
C THR A 121 13.72 -1.76 -9.56
N SER A 122 13.97 -2.98 -10.02
CA SER A 122 15.20 -3.75 -9.71
C SER A 122 16.47 -2.97 -10.05
N SER A 123 16.48 -2.26 -11.19
CA SER A 123 17.61 -1.42 -11.61
C SER A 123 17.84 -0.21 -10.69
N ARG A 124 16.84 0.24 -9.96
CA ARG A 124 16.89 1.35 -9.00
C ARG A 124 17.15 0.89 -7.57
N ASN A 125 17.11 -0.40 -7.29
CA ASN A 125 17.19 -1.00 -5.95
C ASN A 125 16.20 -0.35 -4.95
N LYS A 126 15.01 0.00 -5.40
CA LYS A 126 13.92 0.56 -4.62
C LYS A 126 12.80 -0.46 -4.51
N ALA A 127 11.93 -0.34 -3.52
CA ALA A 127 10.68 -1.07 -3.53
C ALA A 127 9.76 -0.54 -4.65
N ALA A 128 8.98 -1.43 -5.27
CA ALA A 128 7.99 -1.02 -6.27
C ALA A 128 6.88 -0.18 -5.61
N VAL A 129 6.40 -0.63 -4.45
CA VAL A 129 5.48 0.13 -3.58
C VAL A 129 6.10 0.31 -2.21
N SER A 130 6.14 1.56 -1.72
CA SER A 130 6.60 1.90 -0.37
C SER A 130 5.46 2.50 0.44
N VAL A 131 5.28 2.05 1.70
CA VAL A 131 4.29 2.57 2.64
C VAL A 131 4.99 3.19 3.84
N THR A 132 4.59 4.40 4.21
CA THR A 132 5.16 5.19 5.31
C THR A 132 4.06 5.80 6.19
N GLY A 133 4.47 6.40 7.31
CA GLY A 133 3.56 7.04 8.27
C GLY A 133 3.19 6.13 9.44
N SER A 134 2.10 6.42 10.11
CA SER A 134 1.56 5.64 11.24
C SER A 134 0.10 5.26 11.04
N GLY A 135 -0.53 5.79 10.01
CA GLY A 135 -1.91 5.46 9.64
C GLY A 135 -2.01 4.14 8.87
N ASN A 136 -3.22 3.69 8.70
CA ASN A 136 -3.50 2.42 8.03
C ASN A 136 -3.56 2.59 6.50
N THR A 137 -2.98 1.64 5.78
CA THR A 137 -3.00 1.62 4.32
C THR A 137 -3.79 0.43 3.81
N THR A 138 -4.68 0.67 2.85
CA THR A 138 -5.36 -0.39 2.11
C THR A 138 -4.95 -0.33 0.64
N ILE A 139 -4.43 -1.43 0.13
CA ILE A 139 -4.18 -1.65 -1.29
C ILE A 139 -5.28 -2.58 -1.81
N LYS A 140 -6.13 -2.06 -2.68
CA LYS A 140 -7.12 -2.84 -3.41
C LYS A 140 -6.51 -3.33 -4.72
N LEU A 141 -6.72 -4.58 -5.03
CA LEU A 141 -6.31 -5.18 -6.30
C LEU A 141 -7.49 -5.14 -7.28
N ASP A 142 -7.22 -4.84 -8.53
CA ASP A 142 -8.14 -4.93 -9.67
C ASP A 142 -7.32 -5.49 -10.84
N GLY A 143 -7.62 -6.70 -11.29
CA GLY A 143 -6.86 -7.41 -12.31
C GLY A 143 -5.50 -7.94 -11.85
N ASP A 144 -4.53 -8.03 -12.77
CA ASP A 144 -3.24 -8.66 -12.56
C ASP A 144 -2.15 -7.64 -12.23
N ASN A 145 -1.64 -7.66 -10.99
CA ASN A 145 -0.65 -6.70 -10.52
C ASN A 145 0.71 -7.34 -10.28
N HIS A 146 1.78 -6.78 -10.86
CA HIS A 146 3.15 -7.24 -10.75
C HIS A 146 4.05 -6.16 -10.16
N LEU A 147 4.66 -6.45 -9.02
CA LEU A 147 5.52 -5.53 -8.27
C LEU A 147 6.88 -6.18 -8.03
N THR A 148 7.90 -5.80 -8.81
CA THR A 148 9.27 -6.28 -8.70
C THR A 148 10.18 -5.13 -8.29
N GLY A 149 11.10 -5.37 -7.36
CA GLY A 149 12.01 -4.31 -6.92
C GLY A 149 13.00 -4.73 -5.86
N GLY A 150 13.56 -3.76 -5.14
CA GLY A 150 14.32 -4.05 -3.92
C GLY A 150 13.48 -4.93 -2.99
N ASN A 151 12.27 -4.49 -2.64
CA ASN A 151 11.15 -5.34 -2.22
C ASN A 151 10.00 -5.13 -3.22
N GLY A 152 9.10 -6.08 -3.39
CA GLY A 152 7.87 -5.84 -4.13
C GLY A 152 7.04 -4.78 -3.41
N ILE A 153 6.72 -5.01 -2.13
CA ILE A 153 6.12 -4.03 -1.21
C ILE A 153 7.03 -3.86 0.00
N TYR A 154 7.30 -2.60 0.39
CA TYR A 154 8.03 -2.25 1.60
C TYR A 154 7.21 -1.30 2.47
N SER A 155 6.84 -1.72 3.68
CA SER A 155 6.17 -0.88 4.65
C SER A 155 7.09 -0.56 5.83
N ASN A 156 7.37 0.73 6.00
CA ASN A 156 7.99 1.29 7.21
C ASN A 156 6.94 2.05 8.05
N SER A 157 5.68 1.70 7.88
CA SER A 157 4.57 2.22 8.68
C SER A 157 4.44 1.44 9.97
N SER A 158 4.05 2.11 11.05
CA SER A 158 3.60 1.46 12.28
C SER A 158 2.11 1.10 12.24
N GLY A 159 1.37 1.62 11.26
CA GLY A 159 -0.02 1.23 10.98
C GLY A 159 -0.11 -0.09 10.21
N SER A 160 -1.32 -0.59 10.04
CA SER A 160 -1.57 -1.83 9.31
C SER A 160 -1.52 -1.62 7.78
N LEU A 161 -1.01 -2.64 7.07
CA LEU A 161 -1.12 -2.77 5.62
C LEU A 161 -2.16 -3.84 5.30
N THR A 162 -3.24 -3.46 4.64
CA THR A 162 -4.26 -4.40 4.14
C THR A 162 -4.15 -4.55 2.64
N ILE A 163 -4.12 -5.78 2.15
CA ILE A 163 -4.21 -6.14 0.73
C ILE A 163 -5.53 -6.86 0.54
N SER A 164 -6.36 -6.37 -0.38
CA SER A 164 -7.68 -6.92 -0.67
C SER A 164 -7.92 -7.04 -2.17
N GLY A 165 -8.66 -8.02 -2.59
CA GLY A 165 -9.06 -8.23 -3.98
C GLY A 165 -10.15 -9.28 -4.06
N ASP A 166 -10.81 -9.37 -5.21
CA ASP A 166 -11.77 -10.39 -5.51
C ASP A 166 -11.07 -11.68 -6.00
N GLU A 167 -11.81 -12.74 -6.28
CA GLU A 167 -11.25 -14.05 -6.67
C GLU A 167 -10.42 -14.01 -7.97
N ASN A 168 -10.70 -13.03 -8.85
CA ASN A 168 -10.03 -12.84 -10.14
C ASN A 168 -8.86 -11.85 -10.08
N ASP A 169 -8.66 -11.20 -8.94
CA ASP A 169 -7.59 -10.22 -8.78
C ASP A 169 -6.32 -10.87 -8.26
N SER A 170 -5.19 -10.41 -8.76
CA SER A 170 -3.91 -10.98 -8.38
C SER A 170 -2.85 -9.93 -8.02
N LEU A 171 -1.91 -10.35 -7.16
CA LEU A 171 -0.70 -9.64 -6.83
C LEU A 171 0.49 -10.59 -6.87
N THR A 172 1.46 -10.29 -7.72
CA THR A 172 2.79 -10.90 -7.66
C THR A 172 3.77 -9.87 -7.09
N ALA A 173 4.33 -10.13 -5.91
CA ALA A 173 5.32 -9.28 -5.26
C ALA A 173 6.67 -9.98 -5.17
N GLN A 174 7.68 -9.48 -5.89
CA GLN A 174 9.00 -10.09 -6.00
C GLN A 174 10.07 -9.20 -5.40
N GLY A 175 10.82 -9.73 -4.43
CA GLY A 175 12.03 -9.09 -3.90
C GLY A 175 13.25 -9.34 -4.77
N GLY A 176 14.14 -8.34 -4.85
CA GLY A 176 15.48 -8.48 -5.41
C GLY A 176 16.43 -9.26 -4.48
N ASP A 177 17.70 -9.31 -4.81
CA ASP A 177 18.69 -10.09 -4.08
C ASP A 177 18.62 -9.87 -2.56
N SER A 178 18.40 -10.95 -1.81
CA SER A 178 18.25 -10.98 -0.35
C SER A 178 17.13 -10.07 0.20
N ARG A 179 16.15 -9.71 -0.62
CA ARG A 179 15.02 -8.85 -0.24
C ARG A 179 13.70 -9.62 -0.24
N ASN A 180 12.74 -9.10 0.49
CA ASN A 180 11.47 -9.79 0.68
C ASN A 180 10.48 -9.45 -0.47
N GLY A 181 9.54 -10.36 -0.72
CA GLY A 181 8.42 -10.06 -1.62
C GLY A 181 7.54 -8.95 -1.01
N ILE A 182 7.02 -9.19 0.19
CA ILE A 182 6.29 -8.21 1.00
C ILE A 182 7.01 -8.07 2.34
N TYR A 183 7.40 -6.86 2.70
CA TYR A 183 8.09 -6.56 3.95
C TYR A 183 7.42 -5.43 4.72
N SER A 184 6.93 -5.72 5.92
CA SER A 184 6.51 -4.72 6.90
C SER A 184 7.46 -4.76 8.10
N VAL A 185 8.12 -3.64 8.38
CA VAL A 185 9.17 -3.55 9.42
C VAL A 185 8.59 -3.75 10.83
N SER A 186 7.42 -3.18 11.10
CA SER A 186 6.80 -3.19 12.43
C SER A 186 5.29 -3.33 12.39
N GLY A 187 4.67 -2.94 11.27
CA GLY A 187 3.22 -2.96 11.09
C GLY A 187 2.70 -4.36 10.80
N ASP A 188 1.43 -4.55 11.09
CA ASP A 188 0.72 -5.77 10.78
C ASP A 188 0.35 -5.82 9.29
N VAL A 189 0.34 -7.02 8.72
CA VAL A 189 -0.13 -7.26 7.35
C VAL A 189 -1.41 -8.09 7.40
N THR A 190 -2.42 -7.63 6.66
CA THR A 190 -3.68 -8.36 6.47
C THR A 190 -3.88 -8.64 4.98
N ILE A 191 -4.15 -9.89 4.63
CA ILE A 191 -4.58 -10.29 3.29
C ILE A 191 -6.02 -10.78 3.42
N SER A 192 -6.96 -10.08 2.77
CA SER A 192 -8.39 -10.34 2.92
C SER A 192 -9.06 -10.91 1.66
N GLY A 193 -8.30 -11.11 0.59
CA GLY A 193 -8.80 -11.71 -0.66
C GLY A 193 -7.80 -11.63 -1.80
N GLY A 194 -8.23 -12.06 -2.98
CA GLY A 194 -7.40 -12.15 -4.17
C GLY A 194 -6.41 -13.31 -4.17
N THR A 195 -5.60 -13.40 -5.21
CA THR A 195 -4.48 -14.34 -5.32
C THR A 195 -3.17 -13.59 -5.10
N VAL A 196 -2.48 -13.84 -3.98
CA VAL A 196 -1.23 -13.16 -3.62
C VAL A 196 -0.06 -14.13 -3.72
N THR A 197 0.90 -13.83 -4.59
CA THR A 197 2.18 -14.53 -4.71
C THR A 197 3.30 -13.61 -4.26
N ALA A 198 3.96 -13.94 -3.15
CA ALA A 198 5.05 -13.16 -2.60
C ALA A 198 6.34 -14.00 -2.59
N THR A 199 7.38 -13.53 -3.26
CA THR A 199 8.64 -14.27 -3.41
C THR A 199 9.82 -13.43 -2.93
N GLY A 200 10.60 -13.98 -2.01
CA GLY A 200 11.86 -13.38 -1.60
C GLY A 200 12.97 -13.63 -2.61
N GLY A 201 13.91 -12.69 -2.69
CA GLY A 201 15.05 -12.80 -3.57
C GLY A 201 16.14 -13.73 -3.06
N ASN A 202 16.89 -14.33 -3.99
CA ASN A 202 17.99 -15.22 -3.66
C ASN A 202 19.21 -14.47 -3.13
N SER A 203 20.09 -15.17 -2.44
CA SER A 203 21.39 -14.65 -1.99
C SER A 203 22.55 -15.48 -2.55
N THR A 204 23.60 -14.79 -2.98
CA THR A 204 24.85 -15.40 -3.46
C THR A 204 26.02 -15.22 -2.49
N GLY A 205 25.84 -14.46 -1.41
CA GLY A 205 26.88 -14.22 -0.40
C GLY A 205 27.19 -15.47 0.43
N SER A 206 28.46 -15.69 0.80
CA SER A 206 28.88 -16.88 1.56
C SER A 206 28.14 -17.09 2.88
N TYR A 207 27.68 -16.03 3.50
CA TYR A 207 26.82 -16.00 4.71
C TYR A 207 25.49 -15.29 4.45
N GLY A 208 25.13 -15.11 3.18
CA GLY A 208 23.93 -14.38 2.81
C GLY A 208 22.68 -15.19 3.07
N SER A 209 21.62 -14.53 3.49
CA SER A 209 20.29 -15.13 3.61
C SER A 209 19.42 -14.74 2.44
N GLY A 210 18.65 -15.68 1.91
CA GLY A 210 17.54 -15.37 1.00
C GLY A 210 16.51 -14.47 1.70
N GLY A 211 15.80 -13.66 0.93
CA GLY A 211 14.70 -12.86 1.44
C GLY A 211 13.48 -13.72 1.78
N ASP A 212 12.62 -13.25 2.67
CA ASP A 212 11.36 -13.93 2.98
C ASP A 212 10.31 -13.64 1.90
N GLY A 213 9.34 -14.56 1.70
CA GLY A 213 8.18 -14.28 0.85
C GLY A 213 7.36 -13.14 1.43
N ILE A 214 6.85 -13.33 2.66
CA ILE A 214 6.15 -12.32 3.47
C ILE A 214 6.83 -12.20 4.82
N HIS A 215 7.18 -10.96 5.21
CA HIS A 215 7.75 -10.66 6.52
C HIS A 215 6.98 -9.51 7.16
N SER A 216 6.48 -9.66 8.40
CA SER A 216 5.64 -8.67 9.07
C SER A 216 5.74 -8.73 10.59
N GLY A 217 5.19 -7.74 11.27
CA GLY A 217 4.99 -7.76 12.72
C GLY A 217 4.05 -8.89 13.10
N SER A 218 2.81 -8.86 12.63
CA SER A 218 1.87 -10.01 12.60
C SER A 218 1.28 -10.19 11.21
N LEU A 219 0.74 -11.38 10.92
CA LEU A 219 0.08 -11.67 9.65
C LEU A 219 -1.31 -12.24 9.88
N THR A 220 -2.30 -11.63 9.25
CA THR A 220 -3.66 -12.17 9.18
C THR A 220 -4.02 -12.46 7.72
N ILE A 221 -4.43 -13.69 7.44
CA ILE A 221 -5.00 -14.07 6.14
C ILE A 221 -6.44 -14.50 6.40
N SER A 222 -7.39 -13.72 5.92
CA SER A 222 -8.81 -13.91 6.17
C SER A 222 -9.61 -14.23 4.90
N GLY A 223 -8.93 -14.49 3.80
CA GLY A 223 -9.53 -14.88 2.52
C GLY A 223 -8.48 -15.00 1.41
N GLY A 224 -8.90 -15.54 0.27
CA GLY A 224 -8.08 -15.64 -0.93
C GLY A 224 -7.07 -16.80 -0.93
N THR A 225 -6.18 -16.77 -1.91
CA THR A 225 -5.10 -17.74 -2.09
C THR A 225 -3.75 -17.04 -1.93
N VAL A 226 -2.92 -17.53 -1.00
CA VAL A 226 -1.61 -16.95 -0.73
C VAL A 226 -0.51 -17.97 -0.97
N THR A 227 0.45 -17.63 -1.83
CA THR A 227 1.69 -18.39 -2.01
C THR A 227 2.87 -17.50 -1.59
N ALA A 228 3.54 -17.87 -0.52
CA ALA A 228 4.71 -17.16 0.00
C ALA A 228 5.95 -18.04 -0.10
N THR A 229 6.96 -17.61 -0.84
CA THR A 229 8.18 -18.39 -1.08
C THR A 229 9.41 -17.60 -0.65
N GLY A 230 10.19 -18.15 0.24
CA GLY A 230 11.50 -17.61 0.61
C GLY A 230 12.54 -17.82 -0.48
N GLY A 231 13.43 -16.86 -0.64
CA GLY A 231 14.57 -16.93 -1.55
C GLY A 231 15.61 -17.96 -1.11
N GLY A 232 16.29 -18.58 -2.05
CA GLY A 232 17.38 -19.50 -1.76
C GLY A 232 18.70 -18.79 -1.44
N SER A 233 19.65 -19.49 -0.84
CA SER A 233 21.04 -19.06 -0.73
C SER A 233 21.99 -20.12 -1.31
N THR A 234 22.92 -19.67 -2.14
CA THR A 234 23.98 -20.51 -2.70
C THR A 234 25.30 -20.42 -1.90
N GLY A 235 25.36 -19.58 -0.88
CA GLY A 235 26.50 -19.45 0.00
C GLY A 235 26.78 -20.69 0.85
N SER A 236 28.04 -21.00 1.13
CA SER A 236 28.44 -22.18 1.90
C SER A 236 27.84 -22.25 3.31
N ASN A 237 27.52 -21.08 3.90
CA ASN A 237 26.81 -20.95 5.19
C ASN A 237 25.57 -20.06 5.04
N GLY A 238 25.01 -20.00 3.85
CA GLY A 238 23.86 -19.16 3.57
C GLY A 238 22.56 -19.80 4.06
N LEU A 239 21.65 -18.98 4.50
CA LEU A 239 20.33 -19.41 5.00
C LEU A 239 19.27 -19.23 3.91
N GLY A 240 18.38 -20.20 3.76
CA GLY A 240 17.16 -19.99 2.97
C GLY A 240 16.23 -18.99 3.67
N GLY A 241 15.58 -18.12 2.90
CA GLY A 241 14.52 -17.24 3.39
C GLY A 241 13.28 -18.03 3.81
N ARG A 242 12.46 -17.48 4.65
CA ARG A 242 11.21 -18.11 5.09
C ARG A 242 10.11 -17.83 4.08
N GLY A 243 9.13 -18.75 3.95
CA GLY A 243 7.92 -18.46 3.19
C GLY A 243 7.19 -17.29 3.85
N ILE A 244 6.78 -17.47 5.09
CA ILE A 244 6.14 -16.47 5.94
C ILE A 244 6.96 -16.29 7.22
N CYS A 245 7.21 -15.04 7.59
CA CYS A 245 7.83 -14.65 8.85
C CYS A 245 6.99 -13.64 9.60
N SER A 246 6.72 -13.89 10.88
CA SER A 246 6.10 -12.94 11.81
C SER A 246 6.99 -12.75 13.02
N ASP A 247 7.54 -11.52 13.20
CA ASP A 247 8.61 -11.25 14.16
C ASP A 247 8.10 -10.84 15.56
N SER A 248 6.94 -10.23 15.67
CA SER A 248 6.44 -9.72 16.96
C SER A 248 5.08 -10.28 17.37
N GLY A 249 4.29 -10.73 16.42
CA GLY A 249 2.96 -11.28 16.62
C GLY A 249 2.80 -12.71 16.13
N GLY A 250 1.56 -13.13 15.96
CA GLY A 250 1.17 -14.43 15.44
C GLY A 250 0.89 -14.43 13.93
N VAL A 251 0.66 -15.59 13.40
CA VAL A 251 0.08 -15.82 12.09
C VAL A 251 -1.33 -16.37 12.28
N THR A 252 -2.33 -15.67 11.76
CA THR A 252 -3.75 -16.08 11.79
C THR A 252 -4.25 -16.37 10.39
N ILE A 253 -4.82 -17.54 10.17
CA ILE A 253 -5.35 -17.98 8.88
C ILE A 253 -6.80 -18.41 9.09
N SER A 254 -7.72 -17.80 8.32
CA SER A 254 -9.16 -17.98 8.47
C SER A 254 -9.90 -17.76 7.14
N GLY A 255 -11.24 -17.75 7.16
CA GLY A 255 -12.07 -17.35 6.03
C GLY A 255 -11.95 -18.26 4.80
N GLY A 256 -11.74 -19.55 4.99
CA GLY A 256 -11.60 -20.50 3.90
C GLY A 256 -10.36 -20.31 3.03
N SER A 257 -9.38 -19.52 3.49
CA SER A 257 -8.20 -19.20 2.70
C SER A 257 -7.32 -20.42 2.41
N THR A 258 -6.61 -20.37 1.28
CA THR A 258 -5.60 -21.37 0.91
C THR A 258 -4.22 -20.75 0.99
N VAL A 259 -3.34 -21.31 1.82
CA VAL A 259 -2.01 -20.78 2.06
C VAL A 259 -0.94 -21.82 1.76
N THR A 260 -0.01 -21.49 0.87
CA THR A 260 1.21 -22.27 0.61
C THR A 260 2.41 -21.42 1.01
N ALA A 261 3.15 -21.87 2.01
CA ALA A 261 4.35 -21.20 2.48
C ALA A 261 5.57 -22.10 2.28
N ASN A 262 6.50 -21.67 1.43
CA ASN A 262 7.68 -22.43 1.08
C ASN A 262 8.94 -21.74 1.60
N GLY A 263 9.71 -22.41 2.44
CA GLY A 263 11.06 -21.95 2.79
C GLY A 263 12.02 -22.10 1.61
N GLY A 264 12.96 -21.17 1.48
CA GLY A 264 14.02 -21.22 0.48
C GLY A 264 15.10 -22.23 0.81
N ASN A 265 15.81 -22.68 -0.21
CA ASN A 265 16.95 -23.58 -0.05
C ASN A 265 18.18 -22.83 0.47
N GLY A 266 19.03 -23.52 1.25
CA GLY A 266 20.28 -22.99 1.76
C GLY A 266 21.08 -24.06 2.47
N SER A 267 22.25 -23.74 3.05
CA SER A 267 22.94 -24.66 3.97
C SER A 267 22.07 -25.01 5.17
N HIS A 268 21.20 -24.07 5.56
CA HIS A 268 20.05 -24.31 6.42
C HIS A 268 18.82 -23.78 5.65
N GLY A 269 17.91 -24.67 5.31
CA GLY A 269 16.68 -24.30 4.62
C GLY A 269 15.80 -23.37 5.47
N GLY A 270 15.12 -22.43 4.83
CA GLY A 270 14.14 -21.58 5.49
C GLY A 270 12.92 -22.38 5.92
N SER A 271 12.22 -21.94 6.95
CA SER A 271 10.94 -22.51 7.36
C SER A 271 9.83 -22.12 6.37
N GLY A 272 8.82 -22.96 6.22
CA GLY A 272 7.59 -22.58 5.52
C GLY A 272 6.95 -21.38 6.23
N ILE A 273 6.58 -21.55 7.51
CA ILE A 273 6.06 -20.49 8.38
C ILE A 273 6.94 -20.39 9.62
N SER A 274 7.37 -19.17 9.97
CA SER A 274 8.07 -18.86 11.21
C SER A 274 7.30 -17.77 11.96
N SER A 275 6.95 -18.01 13.22
CA SER A 275 6.23 -17.05 14.06
C SER A 275 6.87 -16.97 15.44
N SER A 276 7.15 -15.74 15.88
CA SER A 276 7.62 -15.46 17.24
C SER A 276 6.55 -15.67 18.32
N SER A 277 5.30 -15.79 17.90
CA SER A 277 4.17 -16.12 18.76
C SER A 277 3.50 -17.42 18.29
N GLY A 278 2.18 -17.50 18.22
CA GLY A 278 1.43 -18.65 17.76
C GLY A 278 1.10 -18.63 16.28
N VAL A 279 0.75 -19.81 15.74
CA VAL A 279 0.07 -19.93 14.45
C VAL A 279 -1.33 -20.46 14.71
N THR A 280 -2.35 -19.72 14.27
CA THR A 280 -3.76 -20.11 14.43
C THR A 280 -4.39 -20.32 13.06
N VAL A 281 -4.99 -21.49 12.86
CA VAL A 281 -5.76 -21.82 11.66
C VAL A 281 -7.17 -22.16 12.10
N SER A 282 -8.14 -21.29 11.83
CA SER A 282 -9.53 -21.46 12.27
C SER A 282 -10.48 -21.89 11.14
N ASP A 283 -10.12 -21.65 9.90
CA ASP A 283 -10.85 -22.10 8.71
C ASP A 283 -9.97 -21.83 7.49
N GLY A 284 -9.36 -22.84 6.94
CA GLY A 284 -8.48 -22.72 5.79
C GLY A 284 -7.60 -23.94 5.56
N THR A 285 -6.89 -23.92 4.45
CA THR A 285 -5.94 -24.97 4.09
C THR A 285 -4.53 -24.39 4.07
N VAL A 286 -3.63 -24.95 4.85
CA VAL A 286 -2.24 -24.52 4.97
C VAL A 286 -1.29 -25.64 4.57
N THR A 287 -0.39 -25.35 3.64
CA THR A 287 0.76 -26.18 3.32
C THR A 287 2.03 -25.39 3.59
N ALA A 288 2.81 -25.84 4.56
CA ALA A 288 4.07 -25.20 4.94
C ALA A 288 5.24 -26.15 4.70
N ASN A 289 6.12 -25.81 3.77
CA ASN A 289 7.25 -26.61 3.34
C ASN A 289 8.57 -25.92 3.65
N GLY A 290 9.59 -26.66 4.09
CA GLY A 290 10.91 -26.05 4.32
C GLY A 290 11.76 -26.83 5.31
N GLY A 291 12.84 -26.21 5.77
CA GLY A 291 13.72 -26.77 6.80
C GLY A 291 12.96 -27.15 8.08
N ASN A 292 12.00 -26.31 8.48
CA ASN A 292 10.89 -26.65 9.36
C ASN A 292 9.63 -26.26 8.61
N GLY A 293 8.63 -27.12 8.50
CA GLY A 293 7.35 -26.75 7.90
C GLY A 293 6.78 -25.53 8.64
N ILE A 294 6.55 -25.65 9.96
CA ILE A 294 6.13 -24.55 10.84
C ILE A 294 7.05 -24.48 12.04
N SER A 295 7.59 -23.29 12.32
CA SER A 295 8.32 -22.94 13.52
C SER A 295 7.55 -21.85 14.29
N SER A 296 7.14 -22.14 15.51
CA SER A 296 6.30 -21.25 16.31
C SER A 296 6.69 -21.31 17.78
N SER A 297 6.82 -20.15 18.45
CA SER A 297 7.21 -20.09 19.85
C SER A 297 6.09 -20.49 20.81
N SER A 298 4.82 -20.24 20.44
CA SER A 298 3.65 -20.54 21.28
C SER A 298 2.79 -21.71 20.76
N GLY A 299 3.29 -22.42 19.74
CA GLY A 299 2.62 -23.57 19.18
C GLY A 299 1.64 -23.23 18.04
N VAL A 300 1.00 -24.28 17.54
CA VAL A 300 0.04 -24.22 16.44
C VAL A 300 -1.32 -24.66 16.95
N THR A 301 -2.34 -23.83 16.71
CA THR A 301 -3.73 -24.13 17.02
C THR A 301 -4.51 -24.29 15.73
N VAL A 302 -5.19 -25.41 15.57
CA VAL A 302 -6.06 -25.68 14.43
C VAL A 302 -7.45 -26.00 14.97
N SER A 303 -8.48 -25.22 14.60
CA SER A 303 -9.86 -25.45 15.02
C SER A 303 -10.73 -26.04 13.93
N ASP A 304 -10.75 -25.45 12.74
CA ASP A 304 -11.58 -25.89 11.62
C ASP A 304 -10.83 -25.76 10.29
N GLY A 305 -9.63 -26.30 10.22
CA GLY A 305 -8.81 -26.18 9.02
C GLY A 305 -7.96 -27.40 8.78
N THR A 306 -7.17 -27.38 7.71
CA THR A 306 -6.22 -28.42 7.38
C THR A 306 -4.81 -27.85 7.35
N VAL A 307 -3.87 -28.47 8.08
CA VAL A 307 -2.46 -28.04 8.09
C VAL A 307 -1.58 -29.22 7.69
N THR A 308 -0.76 -29.01 6.69
CA THR A 308 0.32 -29.93 6.28
C THR A 308 1.65 -29.20 6.46
N ALA A 309 2.53 -29.73 7.29
CA ALA A 309 3.87 -29.20 7.53
C ALA A 309 4.92 -30.26 7.16
N ASN A 310 5.82 -29.94 6.22
CA ASN A 310 6.83 -30.83 5.66
C ASN A 310 8.24 -30.33 5.91
#